data_878e6ea4f28d3acb3c9d25b14f571c0b
#
_entry.id   878e6ea4f28d3acb3c9d25b14f571c0b
#
_cell.length_a   1.000
_cell.length_b   1.000
_cell.length_c   1.000
_cell.angle_alpha   90.00
_cell.angle_beta   90.00
_cell.angle_gamma   90.00
#
_symmetry.space_group_name_H-M   'P 1'
#
loop_
_entity.id
_entity.type
_entity.pdbx_description
1 polymer ?
#
loop_
_entity_poly.entity_id
_entity_poly.type
_entity_poly.pdbx_seq_one_letter_code
_entity_poly.pdbx_strand_id
1 'polypeptide(L)'
;MLNRLIAAGLLLATPVLAQTGVLVVPAAEIAQKVNAAATSSTIATTDKYISLFSHRTVDGTPEQHANWTDVMVVQQGEVTLTTGGTISGNTVDAKGESHGGTLAGGTTVVVHAGDYLQIPAGVPHLMTKPKGDFHYFVTKVHI
;
A
#
# COMPACT_ATOMS: atom_id res chain seq x y z
N MET A 1 -17.64 -15.34 -47.79
CA MET A 1 -16.75 -15.22 -46.64
C MET A 1 -17.17 -13.98 -45.86
N LEU A 2 -17.82 -14.17 -44.74
CA LEU A 2 -18.45 -13.07 -43.97
C LEU A 2 -17.51 -12.75 -42.79
N ASN A 3 -16.77 -11.63 -42.89
CA ASN A 3 -15.91 -11.13 -41.80
C ASN A 3 -16.82 -10.57 -40.69
N ARG A 4 -16.87 -11.24 -39.57
CA ARG A 4 -17.45 -10.69 -38.32
C ARG A 4 -16.40 -9.84 -37.62
N LEU A 5 -16.55 -8.53 -37.71
CA LEU A 5 -15.88 -7.57 -36.82
C LEU A 5 -16.46 -7.72 -35.42
N ILE A 6 -15.66 -8.24 -34.49
CA ILE A 6 -15.96 -8.20 -33.06
C ILE A 6 -15.55 -6.83 -32.59
N ALA A 7 -16.52 -5.95 -32.34
CA ALA A 7 -16.28 -4.70 -31.67
C ALA A 7 -16.02 -4.99 -30.17
N ALA A 8 -14.79 -4.87 -29.74
CA ALA A 8 -14.45 -4.86 -28.33
C ALA A 8 -14.98 -3.56 -27.70
N GLY A 9 -16.12 -3.66 -27.04
CA GLY A 9 -16.68 -2.55 -26.27
C GLY A 9 -15.78 -2.25 -25.07
N LEU A 10 -15.07 -1.13 -25.11
CA LEU A 10 -14.38 -0.57 -23.98
C LEU A 10 -15.43 -0.12 -22.96
N LEU A 11 -15.70 -0.93 -21.93
CA LEU A 11 -16.50 -0.49 -20.78
C LEU A 11 -15.67 0.56 -20.03
N LEU A 12 -15.92 1.82 -20.31
CA LEU A 12 -15.50 2.93 -19.47
C LEU A 12 -16.28 2.80 -18.17
N ALA A 13 -15.61 2.39 -17.10
CA ALA A 13 -16.17 2.47 -15.76
C ALA A 13 -16.43 3.95 -15.47
N THR A 14 -17.72 4.34 -15.50
CA THR A 14 -18.13 5.68 -15.07
C THR A 14 -17.84 5.79 -13.58
N PRO A 15 -17.14 6.85 -13.12
CA PRO A 15 -16.99 7.05 -11.69
C PRO A 15 -18.37 7.17 -11.07
N VAL A 16 -18.64 6.34 -10.05
CA VAL A 16 -19.89 6.46 -9.28
C VAL A 16 -19.90 7.84 -8.66
N LEU A 17 -20.87 8.65 -9.06
CA LEU A 17 -21.06 10.00 -8.55
C LEU A 17 -21.05 9.98 -7.03
N ALA A 18 -20.15 10.77 -6.45
CA ALA A 18 -20.05 10.99 -5.02
C ALA A 18 -21.40 11.54 -4.51
N GLN A 19 -22.18 10.71 -3.84
CA GLN A 19 -23.15 11.23 -2.89
C GLN A 19 -22.36 12.03 -1.86
N THR A 20 -22.79 13.22 -1.56
CA THR A 20 -22.12 14.21 -0.71
C THR A 20 -21.31 13.58 0.43
N GLY A 21 -19.98 13.51 0.27
CA GLY A 21 -19.04 13.11 1.31
C GLY A 21 -18.77 11.61 1.47
N VAL A 22 -19.42 10.71 0.73
CA VAL A 22 -19.17 9.26 0.78
C VAL A 22 -18.41 8.81 -0.46
N LEU A 23 -17.25 8.19 -0.27
CA LEU A 23 -16.49 7.49 -1.31
C LEU A 23 -16.81 5.99 -1.26
N VAL A 24 -17.33 5.45 -2.34
CA VAL A 24 -17.49 4.00 -2.53
C VAL A 24 -16.62 3.56 -3.70
N VAL A 25 -15.66 2.67 -3.43
CA VAL A 25 -14.84 2.04 -4.47
C VAL A 25 -15.34 0.62 -4.67
N PRO A 26 -15.90 0.29 -5.85
CA PRO A 26 -16.43 -1.05 -6.11
C PRO A 26 -15.34 -2.12 -6.03
N ALA A 27 -15.71 -3.33 -5.58
CA ALA A 27 -14.80 -4.47 -5.48
C ALA A 27 -14.10 -4.79 -6.83
N ALA A 28 -14.80 -4.63 -7.95
CA ALA A 28 -14.22 -4.84 -9.28
C ALA A 28 -13.09 -3.82 -9.59
N GLU A 29 -13.20 -2.57 -9.13
CA GLU A 29 -12.16 -1.57 -9.28
C GLU A 29 -10.96 -1.89 -8.37
N ILE A 30 -11.21 -2.32 -7.13
CA ILE A 30 -10.14 -2.80 -6.23
C ILE A 30 -9.40 -3.97 -6.88
N ALA A 31 -10.12 -4.96 -7.44
CA ALA A 31 -9.51 -6.11 -8.12
C ALA A 31 -8.61 -5.70 -9.30
N GLN A 32 -8.97 -4.67 -10.06
CA GLN A 32 -8.12 -4.14 -11.12
C GLN A 32 -6.84 -3.50 -10.57
N LYS A 33 -6.93 -2.77 -9.47
CA LYS A 33 -5.77 -2.15 -8.80
C LYS A 33 -4.83 -3.20 -8.19
N VAL A 34 -5.38 -4.31 -7.68
CA VAL A 34 -4.61 -5.46 -7.16
C VAL A 34 -3.81 -6.14 -8.26
N ASN A 35 -4.41 -6.33 -9.43
CA ASN A 35 -3.79 -7.03 -10.56
C ASN A 35 -2.82 -6.13 -11.36
N ALA A 36 -2.86 -4.82 -11.16
CA ALA A 36 -1.83 -3.93 -11.67
C ALA A 36 -0.53 -4.20 -10.90
N ALA A 37 0.61 -4.26 -11.61
CA ALA A 37 1.93 -4.67 -11.11
C ALA A 37 2.26 -4.19 -9.68
N ALA A 38 3.12 -4.94 -9.00
CA ALA A 38 3.60 -4.79 -7.61
C ALA A 38 3.86 -3.33 -7.18
N THR A 39 2.82 -2.60 -6.84
CA THR A 39 2.87 -1.19 -6.44
C THR A 39 1.66 -0.84 -5.57
N SER A 40 1.72 0.32 -4.96
CA SER A 40 0.59 0.90 -4.25
C SER A 40 -0.29 1.72 -5.20
N SER A 41 -1.60 1.53 -5.09
CA SER A 41 -2.61 2.31 -5.82
C SER A 41 -3.38 3.19 -4.84
N THR A 42 -3.38 4.50 -5.06
CA THR A 42 -4.14 5.44 -4.23
C THR A 42 -5.64 5.26 -4.42
N ILE A 43 -6.36 5.15 -3.32
CA ILE A 43 -7.82 5.07 -3.26
C ILE A 43 -8.41 6.43 -2.93
N ALA A 44 -7.85 7.11 -1.92
CA ALA A 44 -8.29 8.43 -1.48
C ALA A 44 -7.13 9.23 -0.92
N THR A 45 -7.17 10.53 -1.08
CA THR A 45 -6.18 11.46 -0.53
C THR A 45 -6.87 12.72 -0.01
N THR A 46 -6.51 13.12 1.20
CA THR A 46 -6.86 14.39 1.83
C THR A 46 -5.63 14.97 2.52
N ASP A 47 -5.77 16.11 3.19
CA ASP A 47 -4.74 16.68 4.07
C ASP A 47 -4.55 15.88 5.37
N LYS A 48 -5.50 14.99 5.71
CA LYS A 48 -5.52 14.21 6.96
C LYS A 48 -5.14 12.75 6.77
N TYR A 49 -5.39 12.19 5.60
CA TYR A 49 -5.08 10.80 5.34
C TYR A 49 -4.83 10.51 3.87
N ILE A 50 -4.10 9.44 3.61
CA ILE A 50 -3.93 8.81 2.31
C ILE A 50 -4.29 7.34 2.45
N SER A 51 -5.29 6.87 1.70
CA SER A 51 -5.65 5.45 1.66
C SER A 51 -5.15 4.82 0.37
N LEU A 52 -4.48 3.69 0.50
CA LEU A 52 -3.84 2.96 -0.59
C LEU A 52 -4.24 1.49 -0.52
N PHE A 53 -4.32 0.88 -1.66
CA PHE A 53 -4.22 -0.57 -1.81
C PHE A 53 -2.81 -0.91 -2.27
N SER A 54 -2.15 -1.84 -1.60
CA SER A 54 -0.76 -2.20 -1.90
C SER A 54 -0.63 -3.68 -2.21
N HIS A 55 0.14 -3.98 -3.24
CA HIS A 55 0.52 -5.31 -3.67
C HIS A 55 2.06 -5.40 -3.68
N ARG A 56 2.60 -6.43 -3.06
CA ARG A 56 4.03 -6.63 -2.95
C ARG A 56 4.40 -8.07 -3.26
N THR A 57 5.34 -8.26 -4.20
CA THR A 57 5.88 -9.56 -4.61
C THR A 57 7.38 -9.67 -4.37
N VAL A 58 8.02 -8.55 -4.01
CA VAL A 58 9.45 -8.45 -3.73
C VAL A 58 9.70 -7.73 -2.41
N ASP A 59 10.91 -7.83 -1.90
CA ASP A 59 11.31 -7.11 -0.71
C ASP A 59 11.13 -5.60 -0.89
N GLY A 60 10.65 -4.95 0.18
CA GLY A 60 10.63 -3.50 0.27
C GLY A 60 11.99 -2.92 0.56
N THR A 61 12.05 -1.62 0.63
CA THR A 61 13.16 -0.85 1.16
C THR A 61 12.80 -0.30 2.54
N PRO A 62 13.77 0.01 3.40
CA PRO A 62 13.49 0.67 4.67
C PRO A 62 12.76 2.00 4.46
N GLU A 63 11.73 2.23 5.27
CA GLU A 63 10.91 3.44 5.27
C GLU A 63 10.75 4.00 6.68
N GLN A 64 10.60 5.32 6.77
CA GLN A 64 10.24 6.03 7.99
C GLN A 64 9.49 7.30 7.62
N HIS A 65 8.31 7.46 8.18
CA HIS A 65 7.43 8.60 7.92
C HIS A 65 7.45 9.54 9.12
N ALA A 66 7.90 10.80 8.95
CA ALA A 66 8.00 11.74 10.06
C ALA A 66 6.63 12.12 10.64
N ASN A 67 5.62 12.27 9.78
CA ASN A 67 4.32 12.84 10.13
C ASN A 67 3.13 11.93 9.82
N TRP A 68 3.38 10.67 9.48
CA TRP A 68 2.31 9.73 9.11
C TRP A 68 2.37 8.46 9.93
N THR A 69 1.24 8.09 10.49
CA THR A 69 1.01 6.78 11.09
C THR A 69 0.39 5.87 10.06
N ASP A 70 1.00 4.70 9.82
CA ASP A 70 0.45 3.69 8.94
C ASP A 70 -0.52 2.79 9.71
N VAL A 71 -1.75 2.70 9.22
CA VAL A 71 -2.79 1.77 9.71
C VAL A 71 -3.08 0.79 8.60
N MET A 72 -2.84 -0.49 8.83
CA MET A 72 -2.88 -1.51 7.78
C MET A 72 -3.78 -2.68 8.15
N VAL A 73 -4.41 -3.27 7.13
CA VAL A 73 -5.09 -4.56 7.22
C VAL A 73 -4.59 -5.45 6.09
N VAL A 74 -4.01 -6.58 6.47
CA VAL A 74 -3.50 -7.56 5.49
C VAL A 74 -4.68 -8.33 4.89
N GLN A 75 -4.75 -8.35 3.55
CA GLN A 75 -5.83 -9.02 2.81
C GLN A 75 -5.43 -10.41 2.35
N GLN A 76 -4.17 -10.60 1.97
CA GLN A 76 -3.68 -11.85 1.40
C GLN A 76 -2.17 -12.00 1.61
N GLY A 77 -1.71 -13.25 1.71
CA GLY A 77 -0.28 -13.59 1.80
C GLY A 77 0.29 -13.39 3.19
N GLU A 78 1.62 -13.41 3.25
CA GLU A 78 2.39 -13.10 4.45
C GLU A 78 3.64 -12.30 4.10
N VAL A 79 4.17 -11.57 5.06
CA VAL A 79 5.43 -10.82 4.93
C VAL A 79 6.15 -10.77 6.27
N THR A 80 7.48 -10.70 6.23
CA THR A 80 8.28 -10.40 7.41
C THR A 80 8.35 -8.89 7.59
N LEU A 81 7.83 -8.39 8.71
CA LEU A 81 7.89 -6.99 9.10
C LEU A 81 8.95 -6.79 10.17
N THR A 82 9.92 -5.90 9.94
CA THR A 82 10.86 -5.41 10.94
C THR A 82 10.50 -3.96 11.28
N THR A 83 10.38 -3.64 12.58
CA THR A 83 10.07 -2.29 13.07
C THR A 83 11.05 -1.83 14.13
N GLY A 84 11.27 -0.51 14.22
CA GLY A 84 12.30 0.08 15.09
C GLY A 84 13.70 -0.06 14.51
N GLY A 85 14.71 0.09 15.33
CA GLY A 85 16.10 0.11 14.89
C GLY A 85 16.51 1.46 14.31
N THR A 86 17.52 1.45 13.43
CA THR A 86 18.10 2.67 12.83
C THR A 86 18.30 2.46 11.34
N ILE A 87 17.84 3.41 10.53
CA ILE A 87 18.12 3.45 9.09
C ILE A 87 19.40 4.26 8.87
N SER A 88 20.29 3.76 8.02
CA SER A 88 21.50 4.44 7.57
C SER A 88 21.62 4.42 6.06
N GLY A 89 22.20 5.47 5.47
CA GLY A 89 22.35 5.61 4.02
C GLY A 89 21.03 5.86 3.26
N ASN A 90 19.99 6.29 3.97
CA ASN A 90 18.68 6.64 3.43
C ASN A 90 18.66 8.05 2.84
N THR A 91 17.66 8.33 2.03
CA THR A 91 17.31 9.67 1.57
C THR A 91 16.10 10.16 2.35
N VAL A 92 16.13 11.40 2.83
CA VAL A 92 14.99 12.05 3.50
C VAL A 92 14.54 13.23 2.63
N ASP A 93 13.27 13.26 2.27
CA ASP A 93 12.69 14.35 1.49
C ASP A 93 12.29 15.56 2.36
N ALA A 94 11.86 16.65 1.72
CA ALA A 94 11.46 17.89 2.42
C ALA A 94 10.20 17.70 3.31
N LYS A 95 9.46 16.60 3.16
CA LYS A 95 8.30 16.28 4.00
C LYS A 95 8.64 15.36 5.17
N GLY A 96 9.92 14.95 5.29
CA GLY A 96 10.37 14.03 6.32
C GLY A 96 10.12 12.56 5.98
N GLU A 97 9.84 12.25 4.71
CA GLU A 97 9.72 10.86 4.24
C GLU A 97 11.10 10.30 3.96
N SER A 98 11.43 9.21 4.63
CA SER A 98 12.72 8.51 4.51
C SER A 98 12.56 7.23 3.72
N HIS A 99 13.41 7.06 2.72
CA HIS A 99 13.39 5.90 1.83
C HIS A 99 14.77 5.34 1.59
N GLY A 100 14.85 4.01 1.45
CA GLY A 100 16.08 3.29 1.12
C GLY A 100 17.04 3.14 2.28
N GLY A 101 18.31 2.88 1.97
CA GLY A 101 19.33 2.60 2.97
C GLY A 101 19.27 1.20 3.55
N THR A 102 19.80 1.05 4.76
CA THR A 102 19.83 -0.22 5.50
C THR A 102 19.24 -0.03 6.89
N LEU A 103 18.28 -0.89 7.26
CA LEU A 103 17.73 -0.95 8.60
C LEU A 103 18.54 -1.93 9.44
N ALA A 104 19.11 -1.45 10.55
CA ALA A 104 19.85 -2.26 11.52
C ALA A 104 19.11 -2.31 12.85
N GLY A 105 19.03 -3.49 13.46
CA GLY A 105 18.29 -3.72 14.71
C GLY A 105 16.78 -3.77 14.47
N GLY A 106 16.02 -3.49 15.55
CA GLY A 106 14.56 -3.57 15.52
C GLY A 106 14.01 -4.95 15.90
N THR A 107 12.69 -5.05 15.90
CA THR A 107 11.95 -6.28 16.20
C THR A 107 11.30 -6.81 14.93
N THR A 108 11.40 -8.11 14.70
CA THR A 108 10.87 -8.77 13.52
C THR A 108 9.68 -9.65 13.88
N VAL A 109 8.61 -9.56 13.07
CA VAL A 109 7.41 -10.39 13.18
C VAL A 109 6.98 -10.82 11.78
N VAL A 110 6.37 -11.99 11.67
CA VAL A 110 5.68 -12.41 10.45
C VAL A 110 4.22 -11.99 10.58
N VAL A 111 3.70 -11.29 9.57
CA VAL A 111 2.30 -10.86 9.50
C VAL A 111 1.59 -11.61 8.37
N HIS A 112 0.32 -11.92 8.59
CA HIS A 112 -0.49 -12.80 7.75
C HIS A 112 -1.81 -12.14 7.35
N ALA A 113 -2.48 -12.73 6.38
CA ALA A 113 -3.83 -12.33 6.02
C ALA A 113 -4.76 -12.28 7.24
N GLY A 114 -5.50 -11.17 7.39
CA GLY A 114 -6.36 -10.86 8.52
C GLY A 114 -5.70 -10.05 9.63
N ASP A 115 -4.38 -9.93 9.65
CA ASP A 115 -3.69 -9.13 10.67
C ASP A 115 -3.94 -7.64 10.50
N TYR A 116 -4.07 -6.96 11.63
CA TYR A 116 -4.10 -5.50 11.73
C TYR A 116 -2.77 -4.99 12.28
N LEU A 117 -2.25 -3.95 11.67
CA LEU A 117 -0.97 -3.33 12.02
C LEU A 117 -1.16 -1.84 12.23
N GLN A 118 -0.42 -1.28 13.17
CA GLN A 118 -0.27 0.16 13.30
C GLN A 118 1.21 0.48 13.52
N ILE A 119 1.79 1.27 12.61
CA ILE A 119 3.17 1.74 12.69
C ILE A 119 3.11 3.24 12.94
N PRO A 120 3.42 3.70 14.16
CA PRO A 120 3.40 5.13 14.48
C PRO A 120 4.39 5.93 13.63
N ALA A 121 4.09 7.20 13.43
CA ALA A 121 5.02 8.14 12.82
C ALA A 121 6.39 8.10 13.54
N GLY A 122 7.45 8.27 12.79
CA GLY A 122 8.82 8.21 13.30
C GLY A 122 9.37 6.81 13.52
N VAL A 123 8.59 5.74 13.36
CA VAL A 123 9.06 4.36 13.53
C VAL A 123 9.64 3.82 12.22
N PRO A 124 10.96 3.52 12.15
CA PRO A 124 11.55 2.84 11.01
C PRO A 124 10.90 1.47 10.79
N HIS A 125 10.68 1.10 9.54
CA HIS A 125 10.11 -0.21 9.24
C HIS A 125 10.54 -0.73 7.86
N LEU A 126 10.45 -2.05 7.70
CA LEU A 126 10.85 -2.75 6.49
C LEU A 126 10.02 -4.02 6.34
N MET A 127 9.41 -4.20 5.18
CA MET A 127 8.72 -5.44 4.79
C MET A 127 9.59 -6.24 3.83
N THR A 128 9.88 -7.50 4.18
CA THR A 128 10.70 -8.41 3.38
C THR A 128 10.09 -9.79 3.27
N LYS A 129 10.58 -10.58 2.32
CA LYS A 129 10.19 -11.98 2.11
C LYS A 129 8.69 -12.19 1.99
N PRO A 130 8.01 -11.46 1.08
CA PRO A 130 6.61 -11.72 0.82
C PRO A 130 6.45 -13.16 0.32
N LYS A 131 5.42 -13.84 0.82
CA LYS A 131 5.05 -15.19 0.35
C LYS A 131 3.70 -15.13 -0.34
N GLY A 132 3.69 -15.62 -1.56
CA GLY A 132 2.57 -15.43 -2.46
C GLY A 132 2.41 -13.96 -2.85
N ASP A 133 1.21 -13.60 -3.31
CA ASP A 133 0.85 -12.21 -3.54
C ASP A 133 0.47 -11.57 -2.21
N PHE A 134 1.33 -10.73 -1.67
CA PHE A 134 1.06 -10.02 -0.42
C PHE A 134 0.27 -8.75 -0.70
N HIS A 135 -0.98 -8.73 -0.27
CA HIS A 135 -1.91 -7.61 -0.45
C HIS A 135 -2.34 -7.02 0.89
N TYR A 136 -2.39 -5.70 0.97
CA TYR A 136 -2.87 -5.01 2.16
C TYR A 136 -3.48 -3.64 1.81
N PHE A 137 -4.46 -3.24 2.60
CA PHE A 137 -4.86 -1.83 2.68
C PHE A 137 -3.98 -1.12 3.68
N VAL A 138 -3.59 0.10 3.35
CA VAL A 138 -2.96 1.01 4.29
C VAL A 138 -3.65 2.38 4.23
N THR A 139 -3.96 2.92 5.40
CA THR A 139 -4.33 4.32 5.55
C THR A 139 -3.23 5.00 6.34
N LYS A 140 -2.52 5.90 5.68
CA LYS A 140 -1.57 6.81 6.32
C LYS A 140 -2.37 7.95 6.92
N VAL A 141 -2.27 8.12 8.22
CA VAL A 141 -2.96 9.18 8.99
C VAL A 141 -1.95 10.23 9.38
N HIS A 142 -2.20 11.48 8.98
CA HIS A 142 -1.36 12.62 9.34
C HIS A 142 -1.53 13.00 10.80
N ILE A 143 -0.41 13.25 11.51
CA ILE A 143 -0.37 13.63 12.91
C ILE A 143 0.14 15.06 13.10
#